data_28ba251a4d498721ee6725d1bb721382
#
_entry.id   28ba251a4d498721ee6725d1bb721382
#
_cell.length_a   1.000
_cell.length_b   1.000
_cell.length_c   1.000
_cell.angle_alpha   90.00
_cell.angle_beta   90.00
_cell.angle_gamma   90.00
#
_symmetry.space_group_name_H-M   'P 1'
#
loop_
_entity.id
_entity.type
_entity.pdbx_description
1 polymer ?
#
loop_
_entity_poly.entity_id
_entity_poly.type
_entity_poly.pdbx_seq_one_letter_code
_entity_poly.pdbx_strand_id
1 'polypeptide(L)'
;PYSGQVVTHFARRREMGIPDTQVVVDDMAPLNYIRPDCPPILILSGDRGREMLGRYEENAYFWRMMQVAGHPDVEIREFDGFDHGNMPQAGHYVAVRYIRDFVKKLER
;
A
#
# COMPACT_ATOMS: atom_id res chain seq x y z
N PRO A 1 3.43 10.74 3.09
CA PRO A 1 3.31 9.34 2.69
C PRO A 1 2.67 8.51 3.80
N TYR A 2 1.72 7.71 3.44
CA TYR A 2 1.06 6.80 4.36
C TYR A 2 1.92 5.54 4.54
N SER A 3 2.24 5.21 5.77
CA SER A 3 3.07 4.04 6.11
C SER A 3 2.30 2.96 6.89
N GLY A 4 0.99 3.13 7.09
CA GLY A 4 0.17 2.18 7.82
C GLY A 4 -0.38 1.06 6.94
N GLN A 5 -1.14 0.17 7.56
CA GLN A 5 -1.83 -0.91 6.85
C GLN A 5 -3.11 -0.40 6.19
N VAL A 6 -3.49 -1.00 5.07
CA VAL A 6 -4.77 -0.69 4.39
C VAL A 6 -5.96 -1.36 5.06
N VAL A 7 -5.71 -2.39 5.87
CA VAL A 7 -6.69 -2.98 6.80
C VAL A 7 -6.53 -2.33 8.18
N THR A 8 -7.40 -2.65 9.13
CA THR A 8 -7.25 -2.19 10.51
C THR A 8 -5.86 -2.53 11.04
N HIS A 9 -5.15 -1.54 11.55
CA HIS A 9 -3.76 -1.69 11.98
C HIS A 9 -3.63 -2.80 13.04
N PHE A 10 -2.56 -3.58 12.95
CA PHE A 10 -2.36 -4.74 13.83
C PHE A 10 -2.36 -4.35 15.31
N ALA A 11 -1.83 -3.18 15.67
CA ALA A 11 -1.81 -2.72 17.05
C ALA A 11 -3.24 -2.52 17.60
N ARG A 12 -4.14 -1.96 16.77
CA ARG A 12 -5.55 -1.80 17.14
C ARG A 12 -6.24 -3.16 17.27
N ARG A 13 -5.95 -4.09 16.36
CA ARG A 13 -6.49 -5.45 16.44
C ARG A 13 -6.07 -6.16 17.73
N ARG A 14 -4.80 -5.98 18.14
CA ARG A 14 -4.31 -6.54 19.39
C ARG A 14 -5.04 -5.98 20.60
N GLU A 15 -5.32 -4.68 20.62
CA GLU A 15 -6.12 -4.04 21.67
C GLU A 15 -7.53 -4.64 21.74
N MET A 16 -8.09 -5.04 20.61
CA MET A 16 -9.41 -5.66 20.51
C MET A 16 -9.40 -7.16 20.83
N GLY A 17 -8.23 -7.75 21.12
CA GLY A 17 -8.08 -9.18 21.37
C GLY A 17 -8.15 -10.04 20.12
N ILE A 18 -7.90 -9.46 18.94
CA ILE A 18 -7.98 -10.19 17.67
C ILE A 18 -6.56 -10.65 17.29
N PRO A 19 -6.38 -11.95 16.94
CA PRO A 19 -5.06 -12.46 16.54
C PRO A 19 -4.56 -11.85 15.23
N ASP A 20 -3.24 -11.80 15.07
CA ASP A 20 -2.59 -11.21 13.89
C ASP A 20 -2.98 -11.90 12.57
N THR A 21 -3.44 -13.14 12.65
CA THR A 21 -3.87 -13.92 11.47
C THR A 21 -5.29 -13.58 11.01
N GLN A 22 -6.01 -12.77 11.77
CA GLN A 22 -7.38 -12.37 11.42
C GLN A 22 -7.40 -10.92 10.96
N VAL A 23 -7.97 -10.68 9.78
CA VAL A 23 -8.09 -9.35 9.19
C VAL A 23 -9.39 -8.70 9.61
N VAL A 24 -9.31 -7.42 9.97
CA VAL A 24 -10.49 -6.58 10.26
C VAL A 24 -10.37 -5.30 9.43
N VAL A 25 -11.49 -4.81 8.91
CA VAL A 25 -11.56 -3.56 8.14
C VAL A 25 -12.61 -2.68 8.79
N ASP A 26 -12.17 -1.80 9.68
CA ASP A 26 -13.05 -0.86 10.37
C ASP A 26 -13.04 0.53 9.70
N ASP A 27 -13.69 1.51 10.30
CA ASP A 27 -13.82 2.85 9.75
C ASP A 27 -12.51 3.64 9.67
N MET A 28 -11.43 3.14 10.29
CA MET A 28 -10.09 3.72 10.20
C MET A 28 -9.22 3.07 9.13
N ALA A 29 -9.69 1.99 8.51
CA ALA A 29 -8.92 1.26 7.50
C ALA A 29 -9.10 1.88 6.12
N PRO A 30 -8.01 2.14 5.38
CA PRO A 30 -8.11 2.72 4.02
C PRO A 30 -8.96 1.92 3.05
N LEU A 31 -9.07 0.60 3.21
CA LEU A 31 -9.93 -0.23 2.35
C LEU A 31 -11.40 0.17 2.38
N ASN A 32 -11.86 0.86 3.43
CA ASN A 32 -13.24 1.36 3.49
C ASN A 32 -13.47 2.61 2.63
N TYR A 33 -12.42 3.20 2.07
CA TYR A 33 -12.48 4.49 1.40
C TYR A 33 -11.99 4.44 -0.04
N ILE A 34 -12.15 3.28 -0.69
CA ILE A 34 -11.81 3.11 -2.11
C ILE A 34 -12.77 3.94 -2.95
N ARG A 35 -12.18 4.79 -3.80
CA ARG A 35 -12.94 5.67 -4.68
C ARG A 35 -12.11 6.04 -5.92
N PRO A 36 -12.75 6.39 -7.06
CA PRO A 36 -12.01 6.68 -8.29
C PRO A 36 -11.40 8.08 -8.35
N ASP A 37 -11.77 8.99 -7.47
CA ASP A 37 -11.46 10.41 -7.55
C ASP A 37 -10.34 10.87 -6.62
N CYS A 38 -9.61 9.95 -5.98
CA CYS A 38 -8.46 10.31 -5.16
C CYS A 38 -7.22 10.52 -6.03
N PRO A 39 -6.18 11.22 -5.49
CA PRO A 39 -4.94 11.46 -6.24
C PRO A 39 -4.24 10.17 -6.69
N PRO A 40 -3.29 10.26 -7.64
CA PRO A 40 -2.48 9.11 -8.04
C PRO A 40 -1.82 8.42 -6.86
N ILE A 41 -1.76 7.09 -6.89
CA ILE A 41 -1.25 6.27 -5.79
C ILE A 41 -0.15 5.36 -6.30
N LEU A 42 0.96 5.34 -5.57
CA LEU A 42 2.05 4.38 -5.76
C LEU A 42 2.20 3.57 -4.47
N ILE A 43 2.05 2.26 -4.57
CA ILE A 43 2.20 1.33 -3.45
C ILE A 43 3.54 0.60 -3.60
N LEU A 44 4.35 0.63 -2.55
CA LEU A 44 5.65 -0.03 -2.52
C LEU A 44 5.64 -1.10 -1.44
N SER A 45 6.03 -2.31 -1.79
CA SER A 45 6.06 -3.45 -0.89
C SER A 45 7.36 -4.25 -1.06
N GLY A 46 7.84 -4.86 0.02
CA GLY A 46 8.87 -5.88 -0.07
C GLY A 46 8.34 -7.16 -0.70
N ASP A 47 9.24 -8.14 -0.84
CA ASP A 47 8.92 -9.47 -1.35
C ASP A 47 7.80 -10.11 -0.51
N ARG A 48 6.77 -10.61 -1.16
CA ARG A 48 5.61 -11.22 -0.48
C ARG A 48 5.99 -12.37 0.46
N GLY A 49 7.10 -13.03 0.20
CA GLY A 49 7.59 -14.10 1.07
C GLY A 49 8.45 -13.63 2.23
N ARG A 50 8.85 -12.36 2.26
CA ARG A 50 9.75 -11.76 3.27
C ARG A 50 9.15 -10.58 4.00
N GLU A 51 8.09 -9.99 3.45
CA GLU A 51 7.37 -8.87 4.05
C GLU A 51 6.63 -9.33 5.31
N MET A 52 6.13 -8.39 6.11
CA MET A 52 5.30 -8.69 7.25
C MET A 52 4.06 -9.48 6.82
N LEU A 53 3.53 -10.30 7.74
CA LEU A 53 2.41 -11.20 7.49
C LEU A 53 1.26 -10.49 6.77
N GLY A 54 0.93 -10.99 5.57
CA GLY A 54 -0.20 -10.51 4.78
C GLY A 54 -0.05 -9.12 4.19
N ARG A 55 1.06 -8.42 4.43
CA ARG A 55 1.22 -7.02 4.02
C ARG A 55 1.16 -6.85 2.50
N TYR A 56 1.86 -7.69 1.76
CA TYR A 56 1.81 -7.62 0.30
C TYR A 56 0.39 -7.90 -0.21
N GLU A 57 -0.23 -8.96 0.30
CA GLU A 57 -1.56 -9.38 -0.13
C GLU A 57 -2.62 -8.31 0.15
N GLU A 58 -2.55 -7.65 1.30
CA GLU A 58 -3.44 -6.54 1.65
C GLU A 58 -3.31 -5.39 0.65
N ASN A 59 -2.08 -5.01 0.33
CA ASN A 59 -1.80 -3.92 -0.61
C ASN A 59 -2.19 -4.29 -2.03
N ALA A 60 -1.98 -5.54 -2.45
CA ALA A 60 -2.37 -6.01 -3.76
C ALA A 60 -3.90 -6.00 -3.92
N TYR A 61 -4.62 -6.37 -2.87
CA TYR A 61 -6.09 -6.30 -2.85
C TYR A 61 -6.55 -4.84 -2.96
N PHE A 62 -5.96 -3.94 -2.20
CA PHE A 62 -6.26 -2.50 -2.27
C PHE A 62 -6.03 -1.97 -3.69
N TRP A 63 -4.89 -2.28 -4.28
CA TRP A 63 -4.56 -1.89 -5.66
C TRP A 63 -5.61 -2.39 -6.64
N ARG A 64 -5.99 -3.66 -6.54
CA ARG A 64 -6.98 -4.25 -7.45
C ARG A 64 -8.35 -3.60 -7.29
N MET A 65 -8.78 -3.36 -6.06
CA MET A 65 -10.09 -2.76 -5.81
C MET A 65 -10.16 -1.30 -6.24
N MET A 66 -9.04 -0.58 -6.18
CA MET A 66 -8.95 0.78 -6.75
C MET A 66 -9.16 0.75 -8.26
N GLN A 67 -8.59 -0.25 -8.95
CA GLN A 67 -8.82 -0.42 -10.39
C GLN A 67 -10.28 -0.75 -10.70
N VAL A 68 -10.88 -1.65 -9.92
CA VAL A 68 -12.30 -2.03 -10.08
C VAL A 68 -13.21 -0.81 -9.88
N ALA A 69 -12.87 0.07 -8.95
CA ALA A 69 -13.62 1.31 -8.70
C ALA A 69 -13.42 2.36 -9.81
N GLY A 70 -12.50 2.12 -10.74
CA GLY A 70 -12.26 3.03 -11.85
C GLY A 70 -11.17 4.07 -11.62
N HIS A 71 -10.32 3.89 -10.59
CA HIS A 71 -9.20 4.81 -10.35
C HIS A 71 -8.20 4.74 -11.51
N PRO A 72 -7.85 5.88 -12.14
CA PRO A 72 -7.07 5.86 -13.38
C PRO A 72 -5.57 5.69 -13.19
N ASP A 73 -5.04 5.88 -11.98
CA ASP A 73 -3.59 5.95 -11.77
C ASP A 73 -3.19 5.36 -10.42
N VAL A 74 -3.26 4.04 -10.32
CA VAL A 74 -2.81 3.30 -9.13
C VAL A 74 -1.79 2.24 -9.58
N GLU A 75 -0.61 2.25 -8.96
CA GLU A 75 0.46 1.31 -9.25
C GLU A 75 0.92 0.60 -7.99
N ILE A 76 1.39 -0.64 -8.16
CA ILE A 76 2.04 -1.40 -7.09
C ILE A 76 3.39 -1.90 -7.59
N ARG A 77 4.40 -1.83 -6.73
CA ARG A 77 5.75 -2.35 -6.99
C ARG A 77 6.15 -3.28 -5.85
N GLU A 78 6.53 -4.48 -6.20
CA GLU A 78 7.08 -5.46 -5.27
C GLU A 78 8.59 -5.56 -5.47
N PHE A 79 9.36 -5.56 -4.38
CA PHE A 79 10.83 -5.64 -4.45
C PHE A 79 11.27 -7.04 -4.05
N ASP A 80 11.58 -7.87 -5.03
CA ASP A 80 12.05 -9.25 -4.81
C ASP A 80 13.30 -9.27 -3.91
N GLY A 81 13.28 -10.14 -2.92
CA GLY A 81 14.40 -10.32 -2.01
C GLY A 81 14.49 -9.30 -0.87
N PHE A 82 13.63 -8.29 -0.84
CA PHE A 82 13.62 -7.28 0.21
C PHE A 82 12.51 -7.56 1.22
N ASP A 83 12.83 -7.37 2.51
CA ASP A 83 11.84 -7.45 3.58
C ASP A 83 11.29 -6.04 3.90
N HIS A 84 10.46 -5.95 4.95
CA HIS A 84 9.87 -4.69 5.37
C HIS A 84 10.94 -3.69 5.84
N GLY A 85 12.00 -4.16 6.48
CA GLY A 85 13.03 -3.30 7.06
C GLY A 85 13.99 -2.70 6.03
N ASN A 86 14.31 -3.43 4.96
CA ASN A 86 15.29 -2.98 3.96
C ASN A 86 14.66 -2.55 2.63
N MET A 87 13.38 -2.79 2.42
CA MET A 87 12.67 -2.34 1.22
C MET A 87 12.77 -0.82 0.99
N PRO A 88 12.71 0.04 2.04
CA PRO A 88 12.79 1.49 1.83
C PRO A 88 14.03 1.98 1.08
N GLN A 89 15.14 1.27 1.13
CA GLN A 89 16.35 1.64 0.38
C GLN A 89 16.10 1.63 -1.13
N ALA A 90 15.50 0.57 -1.64
CA ALA A 90 15.12 0.48 -3.05
C ALA A 90 13.87 1.32 -3.33
N GLY A 91 12.93 1.34 -2.39
CA GLY A 91 11.67 2.07 -2.51
C GLY A 91 11.83 3.56 -2.67
N HIS A 92 12.76 4.17 -1.94
CA HIS A 92 13.04 5.60 -2.07
C HIS A 92 13.46 5.98 -3.47
N TYR A 93 14.30 5.18 -4.10
CA TYR A 93 14.75 5.43 -5.46
C TYR A 93 13.57 5.45 -6.44
N VAL A 94 12.69 4.45 -6.34
CA VAL A 94 11.50 4.36 -7.18
C VAL A 94 10.52 5.49 -6.89
N ALA A 95 10.33 5.83 -5.61
CA ALA A 95 9.43 6.92 -5.20
C ALA A 95 9.89 8.27 -5.75
N VAL A 96 11.17 8.59 -5.65
CA VAL A 96 11.72 9.85 -6.17
C VAL A 96 11.52 9.93 -7.68
N ARG A 97 11.78 8.83 -8.37
CA ARG A 97 11.60 8.76 -9.82
C ARG A 97 10.15 8.94 -10.24
N TYR A 98 9.24 8.31 -9.53
CA TYR A 98 7.80 8.45 -9.75
C TYR A 98 7.34 9.90 -9.56
N ILE A 99 7.77 10.54 -8.48
CA ILE A 99 7.41 11.93 -8.19
C ILE A 99 7.96 12.86 -9.27
N ARG A 100 9.20 12.65 -9.70
CA ARG A 100 9.83 13.44 -10.76
C ARG A 100 9.06 13.34 -12.06
N ASP A 101 8.67 12.14 -12.46
CA ASP A 101 7.90 11.91 -13.68
C ASP A 101 6.49 12.53 -13.59
N PHE A 102 5.88 12.45 -12.42
CA PHE A 102 4.58 13.07 -12.14
C PHE A 102 4.65 14.59 -12.30
N VAL A 103 5.66 15.24 -11.72
CA VAL A 103 5.85 16.69 -11.84
C VAL A 103 6.06 17.10 -13.28
N LYS A 104 6.82 16.35 -14.06
CA LYS A 104 7.00 16.62 -15.50
C LYS A 104 5.69 16.57 -16.26
N LYS A 105 4.81 15.65 -15.94
CA LYS A 105 3.47 15.57 -16.57
C LYS A 105 2.62 16.79 -16.26
N LEU A 106 2.72 17.32 -15.02
CA LEU A 106 1.99 18.53 -14.64
C LEU A 106 2.46 19.79 -15.35
N GLU A 107 3.73 19.82 -15.76
CA GLU A 107 4.33 20.96 -16.46
C GLU A 107 3.95 21.05 -17.96
N ARG A 108 3.30 20.03 -18.48
CA ARG A 108 2.91 19.98 -19.90
C ARG A 108 1.57 20.67 -20.18
#